data_94f750683e18567c24695c3855a3d169
#
_entry.id   94f750683e18567c24695c3855a3d169
#
_cell.length_a   1.000
_cell.length_b   1.000
_cell.length_c   1.000
_cell.angle_alpha   90.00
_cell.angle_beta   90.00
_cell.angle_gamma   90.00
#
_symmetry.space_group_name_H-M   'P 1'
#
loop_
_entity.id
_entity.type
_entity.pdbx_description
1 polymer ?
#
loop_
_entity_poly.entity_id
_entity_poly.type
_entity_poly.pdbx_seq_one_letter_code
_entity_poly.pdbx_strand_id
1 'polypeptide(L)'
;MSDTATATKIVIYGAEWCAFCHTAMHYLDDKGVKYTYIDIDKDPKAGLEVVEKSGQRGIPVIDLDGDIIVGFDRPKIDASLKAKNLI
;
A
#
# COMPACT_ATOMS: atom_id res chain seq x y z
N MET A 1 -15.58 -14.41 12.90
CA MET A 1 -14.95 -14.39 12.77
C MET A 1 -14.33 -13.55 12.54
N SER A 2 -13.95 -13.28 13.10
CA SER A 2 -13.25 -12.64 12.99
C SER A 2 -12.63 -12.25 11.99
N ASP A 3 -12.99 -12.32 11.22
CA ASP A 3 -12.38 -12.13 10.09
C ASP A 3 -12.48 -10.82 9.49
N THR A 4 -13.04 -9.86 10.14
CA THR A 4 -13.06 -8.51 9.64
C THR A 4 -11.69 -7.99 9.36
N ALA A 5 -10.76 -8.29 10.23
CA ALA A 5 -9.40 -7.81 10.05
C ALA A 5 -8.77 -8.44 8.82
N THR A 6 -9.08 -9.70 8.58
CA THR A 6 -8.51 -10.38 7.43
C THR A 6 -9.20 -10.00 6.15
N ALA A 7 -10.37 -9.40 6.23
CA ALA A 7 -11.08 -8.96 5.04
C ALA A 7 -10.49 -7.66 4.48
N THR A 8 -9.79 -6.89 5.29
CA THR A 8 -9.15 -5.67 4.81
C THR A 8 -7.90 -6.01 4.05
N LYS A 9 -7.86 -5.59 2.80
CA LYS A 9 -6.75 -5.94 1.93
C LYS A 9 -5.90 -4.72 1.64
N ILE A 10 -4.65 -4.78 2.07
CA ILE A 10 -3.71 -3.69 1.89
C ILE A 10 -2.56 -4.19 1.04
N VAL A 11 -2.24 -3.45 -0.02
CA VAL A 11 -1.16 -3.81 -0.94
C VAL A 11 -0.27 -2.60 -1.13
N ILE A 12 1.04 -2.81 -1.00
CA ILE A 12 2.03 -1.79 -1.37
C ILE A 12 2.68 -2.24 -2.67
N TYR A 13 2.59 -1.39 -3.68
CA TYR A 13 3.28 -1.61 -4.94
C TYR A 13 4.56 -0.81 -4.93
N GLY A 14 5.69 -1.48 -5.08
CA GLY A 14 6.96 -0.78 -4.99
C GLY A 14 8.07 -1.51 -5.72
N ALA A 15 9.30 -1.19 -5.39
CA ALA A 15 10.48 -1.80 -5.98
C ALA A 15 11.60 -1.80 -4.95
N GLU A 16 12.51 -2.73 -5.12
CA GLU A 16 13.62 -2.90 -4.18
C GLU A 16 14.49 -1.65 -4.05
N TRP A 17 14.67 -0.93 -5.16
CA TRP A 17 15.50 0.27 -5.20
C TRP A 17 14.79 1.53 -4.68
N CYS A 18 13.53 1.43 -4.37
CA CYS A 18 12.72 2.60 -3.98
C CYS A 18 12.76 2.83 -2.48
N ALA A 19 13.44 3.89 -2.07
CA ALA A 19 13.59 4.21 -0.65
C ALA A 19 12.25 4.50 0.03
N PHE A 20 11.39 5.26 -0.63
CA PHE A 20 10.08 5.59 -0.05
C PHE A 20 9.17 4.38 0.05
N CYS A 21 9.37 3.38 -0.82
CA CYS A 21 8.62 2.14 -0.73
C CYS A 21 8.98 1.40 0.55
N HIS A 22 10.27 1.37 0.88
CA HIS A 22 10.73 0.75 2.13
C HIS A 22 10.23 1.52 3.34
N THR A 23 10.22 2.86 3.24
CA THR A 23 9.71 3.70 4.31
C THR A 23 8.23 3.39 4.57
N ALA A 24 7.46 3.23 3.51
CA ALA A 24 6.04 2.89 3.65
C ALA A 24 5.85 1.54 4.33
N MET A 25 6.67 0.55 3.94
CA MET A 25 6.61 -0.77 4.58
C MET A 25 6.89 -0.68 6.07
N HIS A 26 7.97 0.00 6.44
CA HIS A 26 8.34 0.14 7.83
C HIS A 26 7.28 0.88 8.63
N TYR A 27 6.67 1.88 8.02
CA TYR A 27 5.62 2.65 8.68
C TYR A 27 4.42 1.76 9.04
N LEU A 28 4.00 0.91 8.10
CA LEU A 28 2.90 -0.01 8.37
C LEU A 28 3.30 -1.10 9.35
N ASP A 29 4.54 -1.58 9.25
CA ASP A 29 5.06 -2.56 10.20
C ASP A 29 5.02 -2.00 11.63
N ASP A 30 5.46 -0.77 11.80
CA ASP A 30 5.47 -0.12 13.12
C ASP A 30 4.08 0.03 13.71
N LYS A 31 3.09 0.16 12.84
CA LYS A 31 1.70 0.29 13.30
C LYS A 31 1.00 -1.06 13.48
N GLY A 32 1.71 -2.14 13.19
CA GLY A 32 1.15 -3.48 13.32
C GLY A 32 0.12 -3.80 12.26
N VAL A 33 0.16 -3.09 11.14
CA VAL A 33 -0.80 -3.29 10.06
C VAL A 33 -0.22 -4.27 9.05
N LYS A 34 -0.98 -5.28 8.71
CA LYS A 34 -0.53 -6.29 7.74
C LYS A 34 -0.83 -5.86 6.33
N TYR A 35 0.08 -6.19 5.43
CA TYR A 35 -0.05 -5.81 4.02
C TYR A 35 0.66 -6.83 3.14
N THR A 36 0.37 -6.78 1.84
CA THR A 36 1.08 -7.55 0.85
C THR A 36 1.99 -6.58 0.08
N TYR A 37 3.24 -6.95 -0.11
CA TYR A 37 4.16 -6.14 -0.88
C TYR A 37 4.36 -6.76 -2.25
N ILE A 38 4.16 -5.97 -3.30
CA ILE A 38 4.34 -6.44 -4.67
C ILE A 38 5.44 -5.62 -5.31
N ASP A 39 6.48 -6.32 -5.77
CA ASP A 39 7.60 -5.70 -6.47
C ASP A 39 7.24 -5.65 -7.96
N ILE A 40 7.03 -4.44 -8.47
CA ILE A 40 6.58 -4.28 -9.86
C ILE A 40 7.67 -4.61 -10.87
N ASP A 41 8.93 -4.63 -10.44
CA ASP A 41 10.02 -5.04 -11.34
C ASP A 41 10.00 -6.55 -11.54
N LYS A 42 9.57 -7.29 -10.53
CA LYS A 42 9.48 -8.74 -10.60
C LYS A 42 8.14 -9.20 -11.15
N ASP A 43 7.16 -8.33 -11.11
CA ASP A 43 5.82 -8.64 -11.60
C ASP A 43 5.33 -7.52 -12.52
N PRO A 44 5.70 -7.58 -13.81
CA PRO A 44 5.32 -6.53 -14.76
C PRO A 44 3.81 -6.35 -14.92
N LYS A 45 3.05 -7.40 -14.70
CA LYS A 45 1.61 -7.34 -14.76
C LYS A 45 1.06 -6.44 -13.67
N ALA A 46 1.60 -6.58 -12.47
CA ALA A 46 1.22 -5.73 -11.35
C ALA A 46 1.62 -4.28 -11.63
N GLY A 47 2.74 -4.08 -12.31
CA GLY A 47 3.17 -2.76 -12.72
C GLY A 47 2.17 -2.06 -13.62
N LEU A 48 1.61 -2.79 -14.58
CA LEU A 48 0.56 -2.24 -15.43
C LEU A 48 -0.71 -1.96 -14.65
N GLU A 49 -1.07 -2.89 -13.78
CA GLU A 49 -2.24 -2.79 -12.95
C GLU A 49 -2.22 -1.54 -12.07
N VAL A 50 -1.07 -1.28 -11.47
CA VAL A 50 -0.96 -0.14 -10.55
C VAL A 50 -1.00 1.19 -11.30
N VAL A 51 -0.52 1.22 -12.54
CA VAL A 51 -0.64 2.43 -13.35
C VAL A 51 -2.11 2.73 -13.63
N GLU A 52 -2.88 1.71 -13.90
CA GLU A 52 -4.32 1.88 -14.12
C GLU A 52 -5.03 2.35 -12.86
N LYS A 53 -4.70 1.75 -11.73
CA LYS A 53 -5.32 2.10 -10.45
C LYS A 53 -5.01 3.53 -10.02
N SER A 54 -3.78 3.94 -10.20
CA SER A 54 -3.31 5.22 -9.68
C SER A 54 -3.34 6.37 -10.69
N GLY A 55 -3.44 6.03 -11.96
CA GLY A 55 -3.43 7.02 -13.01
C GLY A 55 -2.08 7.66 -13.26
N GLN A 56 -1.01 7.05 -12.74
CA GLN A 56 0.33 7.60 -12.90
C GLN A 56 1.36 6.47 -12.71
N ARG A 57 2.63 6.73 -12.95
CA ARG A 57 3.67 5.71 -12.93
C ARG A 57 4.57 5.68 -11.71
N GLY A 58 4.45 6.64 -10.82
CA GLY A 58 5.33 6.71 -9.65
C GLY A 58 5.01 5.67 -8.60
N ILE A 59 6.01 5.30 -7.80
CA ILE A 59 5.85 4.39 -6.67
C ILE A 59 6.44 5.08 -5.43
N PRO A 60 6.04 4.67 -4.23
CA PRO A 60 5.11 3.60 -3.93
C PRO A 60 3.66 3.99 -4.23
N VAL A 61 2.83 2.98 -4.48
CA VAL A 61 1.39 3.17 -4.49
C VAL A 61 0.83 2.21 -3.45
N ILE A 62 0.00 2.72 -2.59
CA ILE A 62 -0.58 1.93 -1.51
C ILE A 62 -2.08 1.81 -1.75
N ASP A 63 -2.53 0.58 -1.89
CA ASP A 63 -3.96 0.29 -2.05
C ASP A 63 -4.47 -0.16 -0.69
N LEU A 64 -5.18 0.75 -0.01
CA LEU A 64 -5.75 0.48 1.30
C LEU A 64 -7.21 0.09 1.12
N ASP A 65 -7.40 -1.14 0.68
CA ASP A 65 -8.72 -1.73 0.47
C ASP A 65 -9.60 -0.82 -0.39
N GLY A 66 -9.04 -0.34 -1.50
CA GLY A 66 -9.73 0.52 -2.43
C GLY A 66 -9.31 1.98 -2.39
N ASP A 67 -8.74 2.44 -1.29
CA ASP A 67 -8.22 3.80 -1.21
C ASP A 67 -6.80 3.83 -1.79
N ILE A 68 -6.65 4.45 -2.93
CA ILE A 68 -5.37 4.49 -3.64
C ILE A 68 -4.58 5.71 -3.22
N ILE A 69 -3.43 5.48 -2.60
CA ILE A 69 -2.56 6.56 -2.14
C ILE A 69 -1.26 6.50 -2.92
N VAL A 70 -0.92 7.60 -3.57
CA VAL A 70 0.30 7.70 -4.37
C VAL A 70 1.40 8.33 -3.51
N GLY A 71 2.52 7.66 -3.44
CA GLY A 71 3.64 8.13 -2.64
C GLY A 71 3.47 7.82 -1.17
N PHE A 72 4.45 8.23 -0.38
CA PHE A 72 4.37 8.04 1.07
C PHE A 72 3.72 9.27 1.68
N ASP A 73 2.40 9.30 1.61
CA ASP A 73 1.60 10.43 2.11
C ASP A 73 1.03 10.05 3.47
N ARG A 74 1.77 10.35 4.53
CA ARG A 74 1.40 9.96 5.89
C ARG A 74 -0.01 10.42 6.30
N PRO A 75 -0.38 11.69 6.10
CA PRO A 75 -1.72 12.09 6.50
C PRO A 75 -2.83 11.29 5.83
N LYS A 76 -2.66 11.00 4.55
CA LYS A 76 -3.67 10.22 3.83
C LYS A 76 -3.68 8.76 4.28
N ILE A 77 -2.49 8.20 4.50
CA ILE A 77 -2.38 6.83 5.01
C ILE A 77 -3.06 6.72 6.36
N ASP A 78 -2.74 7.64 7.27
CA ASP A 78 -3.31 7.62 8.61
C ASP A 78 -4.83 7.79 8.58
N ALA A 79 -5.32 8.71 7.77
CA ALA A 79 -6.76 8.93 7.65
C ALA A 79 -7.48 7.68 7.17
N SER A 80 -6.91 7.01 6.20
CA SER A 80 -7.51 5.77 5.66
C SER A 80 -7.47 4.65 6.69
N LEU A 81 -6.35 4.50 7.40
CA LEU A 81 -6.21 3.47 8.41
C LEU A 81 -7.19 3.70 9.58
N LYS A 82 -7.36 4.94 9.98
CA LYS A 82 -8.30 5.27 11.05
C LYS A 82 -9.74 5.01 10.63
N ALA A 83 -10.07 5.36 9.39
CA ALA A 83 -11.41 5.14 8.87
C ALA A 83 -11.76 3.66 8.83
N LYS A 84 -10.74 2.80 8.72
CA LYS A 84 -10.92 1.35 8.66
C LYS A 84 -10.70 0.69 10.02
N ASN A 85 -10.49 1.48 11.06
CA ASN A 85 -10.25 1.00 12.41
C ASN A 85 -9.02 0.10 12.53
N LEU A 86 -7.99 0.39 11.76
CA LEU A 86 -6.75 -0.36 11.79
C LEU A 86 -5.71 0.28 12.69
N ILE A 87 -5.92 1.52 13.06
CA ILE A 87 -5.08 2.19 14.04
C ILE A 87 -5.93 3.06 14.95
#